data_bb2ac6239bd7e1db1b246bb6fed47763
#
_entry.id   bb2ac6239bd7e1db1b246bb6fed47763
#
_cell.length_a   1.000
_cell.length_b   1.000
_cell.length_c   1.000
_cell.angle_alpha   90.00
_cell.angle_beta   90.00
_cell.angle_gamma   90.00
#
_symmetry.space_group_name_H-M   'P 1'
#
loop_
_entity.id
_entity.type
_entity.pdbx_description
1 polymer ?
#
loop_
_entity_poly.entity_id
_entity_poly.type
_entity_poly.pdbx_seq_one_letter_code
_entity_poly.pdbx_strand_id
1 'polypeptide(L)'
;MKNNINGHKIIVVGEEHYTPLGVIRSLGEEGIAPIAYIKKNSRTKIASCSRYISELHMVDDYNIAVDEIVNKYGDESLKPVIIACDDIVVRSFDKLYDSIKSKFYVNNAGASGRIAHYQDKNVLYELARKCGLNVAKS
;
A
#
# COMPACT_ATOMS: atom_id res chain seq x y z
N MET A 1 12.72 -18.73 0.02
CA MET A 1 12.53 -17.26 -0.20
C MET A 1 12.68 -16.55 1.13
N LYS A 2 13.24 -15.35 1.12
CA LYS A 2 13.32 -14.51 2.33
C LYS A 2 12.03 -13.70 2.44
N ASN A 3 11.48 -13.54 3.65
CA ASN A 3 10.27 -12.71 3.87
C ASN A 3 10.61 -11.25 4.22
N ASN A 4 11.83 -10.83 3.93
CA ASN A 4 12.31 -9.48 4.23
C ASN A 4 13.42 -9.04 3.28
N ILE A 5 13.64 -7.71 3.21
CA ILE A 5 14.80 -7.07 2.57
C ILE A 5 15.65 -6.45 3.69
N ASN A 6 16.87 -6.93 3.84
CA ASN A 6 17.80 -6.42 4.87
C ASN A 6 17.19 -6.42 6.29
N GLY A 7 16.31 -7.39 6.58
CA GLY A 7 15.59 -7.48 7.86
C GLY A 7 14.24 -6.74 7.90
N HIS A 8 13.93 -5.86 6.94
CA HIS A 8 12.64 -5.19 6.87
C HIS A 8 11.57 -6.13 6.31
N LYS A 9 10.47 -6.31 7.03
CA LYS A 9 9.29 -7.02 6.51
C LYS A 9 8.66 -6.22 5.38
N ILE A 10 8.17 -6.91 4.36
CA ILE A 10 7.44 -6.30 3.24
C ILE A 10 5.97 -6.70 3.35
N ILE A 11 5.09 -5.72 3.40
CA ILE A 11 3.65 -5.90 3.53
C ILE A 11 2.97 -5.31 2.30
N VAL A 12 2.32 -6.15 1.50
CA VAL A 12 1.55 -5.74 0.32
C VAL A 12 0.07 -5.69 0.70
N VAL A 13 -0.59 -4.56 0.43
CA VAL A 13 -2.01 -4.36 0.74
C VAL A 13 -2.76 -3.98 -0.51
N GLY A 14 -3.81 -4.72 -0.83
CA GLY A 14 -4.64 -4.45 -2.00
C GLY A 14 -5.87 -5.34 -2.08
N GLU A 15 -6.61 -5.28 -3.19
CA GLU A 15 -7.76 -6.13 -3.47
C GLU A 15 -7.35 -7.32 -4.35
N GLU A 16 -8.23 -8.31 -4.51
CA GLU A 16 -8.09 -9.39 -5.49
C GLU A 16 -8.04 -8.83 -6.92
N HIS A 17 -6.86 -8.34 -7.33
CA HIS A 17 -6.64 -7.67 -8.60
C HIS A 17 -5.22 -7.92 -9.13
N TYR A 18 -4.96 -7.51 -10.37
CA TYR A 18 -3.66 -7.66 -11.03
C TYR A 18 -2.55 -6.82 -10.39
N THR A 19 -2.87 -5.67 -9.81
CA THR A 19 -1.87 -4.76 -9.22
C THR A 19 -1.12 -5.41 -8.06
N PRO A 20 -1.78 -5.89 -6.98
CA PRO A 20 -1.07 -6.59 -5.91
C PRO A 20 -0.43 -7.90 -6.41
N LEU A 21 -1.06 -8.64 -7.34
CA LEU A 21 -0.45 -9.82 -7.93
C LEU A 21 0.88 -9.49 -8.62
N GLY A 22 0.93 -8.42 -9.41
CA GLY A 22 2.14 -7.97 -10.10
C GLY A 22 3.26 -7.63 -9.11
N VAL A 23 2.95 -6.87 -8.06
CA VAL A 23 3.90 -6.52 -6.99
C VAL A 23 4.41 -7.77 -6.28
N ILE A 24 3.52 -8.67 -5.86
CA ILE A 24 3.88 -9.92 -5.16
C ILE A 24 4.79 -10.79 -6.05
N ARG A 25 4.49 -10.88 -7.35
CA ARG A 25 5.30 -11.67 -8.29
C ARG A 25 6.68 -11.05 -8.48
N SER A 26 6.76 -9.74 -8.71
CA SER A 26 8.05 -9.06 -8.88
C SER A 26 8.95 -9.23 -7.66
N LEU A 27 8.39 -9.12 -6.45
CA LEU A 27 9.13 -9.42 -5.21
C LEU A 27 9.57 -10.88 -5.15
N GLY A 28 8.65 -11.80 -5.48
CA GLY A 28 8.91 -13.24 -5.45
C GLY A 28 9.96 -13.71 -6.44
N GLU A 29 10.05 -13.11 -7.61
CA GLU A 29 11.08 -13.38 -8.62
C GLU A 29 12.48 -12.96 -8.13
N GLU A 30 12.55 -11.93 -7.27
CA GLU A 30 13.76 -11.50 -6.56
C GLU A 30 14.01 -12.28 -5.24
N GLY A 31 13.25 -13.34 -4.99
CA GLY A 31 13.40 -14.20 -3.81
C GLY A 31 12.81 -13.66 -2.54
N ILE A 32 11.95 -12.63 -2.61
CA ILE A 32 11.29 -12.01 -1.47
C ILE A 32 9.84 -12.48 -1.43
N ALA A 33 9.42 -13.08 -0.32
CA ALA A 33 8.05 -13.51 -0.10
C ALA A 33 7.34 -12.52 0.85
N PRO A 34 6.52 -11.60 0.33
CA PRO A 34 5.85 -10.60 1.16
C PRO A 34 4.74 -11.20 2.01
N ILE A 35 4.38 -10.48 3.08
CA ILE A 35 3.11 -10.62 3.79
C ILE A 35 2.06 -9.92 2.94
N ALA A 36 0.91 -10.54 2.71
CA ALA A 36 -0.14 -9.98 1.88
C ALA A 36 -1.46 -9.81 2.67
N TYR A 37 -1.98 -8.60 2.68
CA TYR A 37 -3.33 -8.27 3.14
C TYR A 37 -4.20 -8.02 1.91
N ILE A 38 -5.05 -8.98 1.58
CA ILE A 38 -5.85 -8.95 0.36
C ILE A 38 -7.33 -8.83 0.71
N LYS A 39 -7.93 -7.73 0.25
CA LYS A 39 -9.37 -7.53 0.37
C LYS A 39 -10.10 -8.49 -0.56
N LYS A 40 -11.08 -9.17 0.00
CA LYS A 40 -11.89 -10.15 -0.72
C LYS A 40 -12.65 -9.49 -1.88
N ASN A 41 -12.72 -10.20 -2.99
CA ASN A 41 -13.57 -9.87 -4.12
C ASN A 41 -14.40 -11.10 -4.47
N SER A 42 -15.70 -10.94 -4.64
CA SER A 42 -16.61 -12.05 -4.93
C SER A 42 -16.40 -12.69 -6.32
N ARG A 43 -15.74 -11.97 -7.24
CA ARG A 43 -15.60 -12.37 -8.65
C ARG A 43 -14.23 -12.94 -9.00
N THR A 44 -13.20 -12.57 -8.26
CA THR A 44 -11.82 -12.92 -8.61
C THR A 44 -11.05 -13.43 -7.39
N LYS A 45 -10.17 -14.41 -7.63
CA LYS A 45 -9.17 -14.90 -6.67
C LYS A 45 -7.88 -15.11 -7.45
N ILE A 46 -7.08 -14.06 -7.57
CA ILE A 46 -5.84 -14.09 -8.35
C ILE A 46 -4.62 -13.69 -7.52
N ALA A 47 -4.71 -12.61 -6.76
CA ALA A 47 -3.59 -12.15 -5.95
C ALA A 47 -3.32 -13.09 -4.77
N SER A 48 -4.37 -13.52 -4.07
CA SER A 48 -4.29 -14.44 -2.94
C SER A 48 -3.78 -15.84 -3.29
N CYS A 49 -3.86 -16.24 -4.56
CA CYS A 49 -3.37 -17.54 -5.01
C CYS A 49 -1.87 -17.54 -5.35
N SER A 50 -1.15 -16.43 -5.18
CA SER A 50 0.26 -16.36 -5.50
C SER A 50 1.11 -17.22 -4.58
N ARG A 51 1.95 -18.09 -5.17
CA ARG A 51 2.91 -18.95 -4.44
C ARG A 51 4.03 -18.17 -3.72
N TYR A 52 4.16 -16.88 -4.03
CA TYR A 52 5.20 -16.03 -3.47
C TYR A 52 4.83 -15.37 -2.14
N ILE A 53 3.59 -15.53 -1.67
CA ILE A 53 3.14 -14.98 -0.40
C ILE A 53 3.70 -15.80 0.76
N SER A 54 4.32 -15.15 1.75
CA SER A 54 4.79 -15.80 2.97
C SER A 54 3.69 -15.96 4.02
N GLU A 55 2.82 -14.99 4.14
CA GLU A 55 1.68 -14.94 5.06
C GLU A 55 0.53 -14.21 4.39
N LEU A 56 -0.66 -14.83 4.33
CA LEU A 56 -1.85 -14.27 3.69
C LEU A 56 -2.92 -13.94 4.70
N HIS A 57 -3.38 -12.70 4.68
CA HIS A 57 -4.54 -12.21 5.42
C HIS A 57 -5.63 -11.79 4.45
N MET A 58 -6.77 -12.51 4.49
CA MET A 58 -7.95 -12.14 3.72
C MET A 58 -8.84 -11.25 4.56
N VAL A 59 -9.07 -10.02 4.12
CA VAL A 59 -9.87 -9.01 4.83
C VAL A 59 -11.13 -8.64 4.05
N ASP A 60 -12.16 -8.20 4.76
CA ASP A 60 -13.39 -7.71 4.16
C ASP A 60 -13.35 -6.18 3.94
N ASP A 61 -12.52 -5.48 4.72
CA ASP A 61 -12.36 -4.02 4.66
C ASP A 61 -10.91 -3.60 4.88
N TYR A 62 -10.50 -2.51 4.24
CA TYR A 62 -9.13 -1.99 4.37
C TYR A 62 -8.83 -1.35 5.73
N ASN A 63 -9.85 -0.85 6.45
CA ASN A 63 -9.61 -0.32 7.79
C ASN A 63 -9.19 -1.45 8.73
N ILE A 64 -9.79 -2.63 8.59
CA ILE A 64 -9.37 -3.83 9.34
C ILE A 64 -7.91 -4.17 9.03
N ALA A 65 -7.54 -4.18 7.75
CA ALA A 65 -6.15 -4.46 7.35
C ALA A 65 -5.17 -3.43 7.94
N VAL A 66 -5.51 -2.14 7.87
CA VAL A 66 -4.67 -1.05 8.39
C VAL A 66 -4.49 -1.18 9.90
N ASP A 67 -5.59 -1.39 10.63
CA ASP A 67 -5.56 -1.55 12.09
C ASP A 67 -4.74 -2.78 12.50
N GLU A 68 -4.94 -3.92 11.85
CA GLU A 68 -4.16 -5.13 12.10
C GLU A 68 -2.67 -4.92 11.83
N ILE A 69 -2.30 -4.28 10.70
CA ILE A 69 -0.92 -4.00 10.35
C ILE A 69 -0.26 -3.11 11.39
N VAL A 70 -0.92 -2.01 11.77
CA VAL A 70 -0.38 -1.06 12.74
C VAL A 70 -0.19 -1.72 14.12
N ASN A 71 -1.16 -2.51 14.56
CA ASN A 71 -1.09 -3.19 15.85
C ASN A 71 -0.08 -4.35 15.86
N LYS A 72 -0.04 -5.16 14.80
CA LYS A 72 0.79 -6.37 14.76
C LYS A 72 2.26 -6.08 14.49
N TYR A 73 2.55 -5.09 13.63
CA TYR A 73 3.90 -4.83 13.15
C TYR A 73 4.47 -3.46 13.58
N GLY A 74 3.71 -2.66 14.33
CA GLY A 74 4.14 -1.32 14.75
C GLY A 74 5.30 -1.28 15.74
N ASP A 75 5.62 -2.40 16.39
CA ASP A 75 6.70 -2.51 17.38
C ASP A 75 7.88 -3.35 16.87
N GLU A 76 7.96 -3.59 15.55
CA GLU A 76 9.09 -4.25 14.93
C GLU A 76 10.37 -3.42 15.10
N SER A 77 11.50 -4.09 15.37
CA SER A 77 12.80 -3.44 15.53
C SER A 77 13.28 -2.72 14.28
N LEU A 78 12.93 -3.25 13.10
CA LEU A 78 13.16 -2.64 11.80
C LEU A 78 11.81 -2.32 11.16
N LYS A 79 11.61 -1.06 10.81
CA LYS A 79 10.36 -0.58 10.23
C LYS A 79 9.92 -1.43 9.03
N PRO A 80 8.75 -2.06 9.06
CA PRO A 80 8.22 -2.70 7.87
C PRO A 80 7.97 -1.72 6.72
N VAL A 81 8.08 -2.23 5.50
CA VAL A 81 7.74 -1.48 4.28
C VAL A 81 6.34 -1.87 3.84
N ILE A 82 5.45 -0.88 3.73
CA ILE A 82 4.08 -1.07 3.27
C ILE A 82 3.98 -0.64 1.82
N ILE A 83 3.50 -1.55 0.97
CA ILE A 83 3.22 -1.31 -0.45
C ILE A 83 1.71 -1.34 -0.63
N ALA A 84 1.10 -0.15 -0.72
CA ALA A 84 -0.32 0.02 -0.95
C ALA A 84 -0.62 -0.05 -2.46
N CYS A 85 -1.50 -0.95 -2.88
CA CYS A 85 -1.78 -1.28 -4.28
C CYS A 85 -3.06 -0.66 -4.83
N ASP A 86 -3.76 0.17 -4.07
CA ASP A 86 -4.86 0.98 -4.56
C ASP A 86 -5.02 2.29 -3.79
N ASP A 87 -5.77 3.22 -4.39
CA ASP A 87 -5.92 4.59 -3.89
C ASP A 87 -6.60 4.66 -2.51
N ILE A 88 -7.50 3.73 -2.20
CA ILE A 88 -8.22 3.71 -0.91
C ILE A 88 -7.24 3.35 0.20
N VAL A 89 -6.42 2.33 -0.03
CA VAL A 89 -5.36 1.92 0.92
C VAL A 89 -4.34 3.03 1.11
N VAL A 90 -3.89 3.65 0.01
CA VAL A 90 -2.96 4.78 0.07
C VAL A 90 -3.53 5.90 0.94
N ARG A 91 -4.80 6.28 0.74
CA ARG A 91 -5.47 7.31 1.56
C ARG A 91 -5.60 6.92 3.02
N SER A 92 -5.85 5.64 3.30
CA SER A 92 -5.98 5.16 4.68
C SER A 92 -4.66 5.31 5.45
N PHE A 93 -3.54 4.92 4.85
CA PHE A 93 -2.22 5.13 5.44
C PHE A 93 -1.79 6.60 5.46
N ASP A 94 -2.13 7.38 4.43
CA ASP A 94 -1.84 8.82 4.37
C ASP A 94 -2.48 9.58 5.53
N LYS A 95 -3.72 9.25 5.89
CA LYS A 95 -4.40 9.84 7.06
C LYS A 95 -3.65 9.59 8.37
N LEU A 96 -3.01 8.44 8.50
CA LEU A 96 -2.29 8.02 9.70
C LEU A 96 -0.80 8.37 9.67
N TYR A 97 -0.30 8.93 8.57
CA TYR A 97 1.14 9.07 8.31
C TYR A 97 1.91 9.66 9.48
N ASP A 98 1.45 10.78 10.05
CA ASP A 98 2.19 11.44 11.14
C ASP A 98 2.30 10.58 12.42
N SER A 99 1.36 9.68 12.65
CA SER A 99 1.38 8.76 13.80
C SER A 99 2.20 7.49 13.54
N ILE A 100 2.35 7.08 12.27
CA ILE A 100 3.02 5.82 11.92
C ILE A 100 4.40 5.98 11.27
N LYS A 101 4.80 7.19 10.87
CA LYS A 101 6.08 7.46 10.17
C LYS A 101 7.33 7.03 10.91
N SER A 102 7.27 6.96 12.24
CA SER A 102 8.36 6.43 13.08
C SER A 102 8.42 4.90 13.07
N LYS A 103 7.33 4.21 12.71
CA LYS A 103 7.14 2.77 12.81
C LYS A 103 7.18 2.05 11.46
N PHE A 104 6.84 2.72 10.37
CA PHE A 104 6.72 2.12 9.04
C PHE A 104 7.37 2.98 7.95
N TYR A 105 7.79 2.31 6.87
CA TYR A 105 8.01 2.96 5.58
C TYR A 105 6.74 2.80 4.73
N VAL A 106 6.13 3.92 4.37
CA VAL A 106 4.92 3.99 3.57
C VAL A 106 4.99 5.17 2.61
N ASN A 107 4.31 5.08 1.47
CA ASN A 107 4.16 6.21 0.56
C ASN A 107 3.59 7.41 1.29
N ASN A 108 4.25 8.57 1.13
CA ASN A 108 3.84 9.79 1.80
C ASN A 108 4.19 11.04 0.98
N ALA A 109 3.55 12.14 1.32
CA ALA A 109 3.86 13.48 0.79
C ALA A 109 4.36 14.43 1.91
N GLY A 110 4.91 13.86 2.99
CA GLY A 110 5.54 14.59 4.09
C GLY A 110 4.62 14.98 5.24
N ALA A 111 3.30 14.82 5.11
CA ALA A 111 2.32 15.07 6.17
C ALA A 111 1.04 14.25 5.94
N SER A 112 0.30 13.97 7.01
CA SER A 112 -0.99 13.28 6.94
C SER A 112 -2.01 14.03 6.07
N GLY A 113 -2.76 13.28 5.24
CA GLY A 113 -3.81 13.79 4.35
C GLY A 113 -3.31 14.48 3.08
N ARG A 114 -2.01 14.58 2.90
CA ARG A 114 -1.43 15.34 1.80
C ARG A 114 -1.49 14.63 0.46
N ILE A 115 -1.35 13.30 0.46
CA ILE A 115 -1.58 12.50 -0.76
C ILE A 115 -3.05 12.59 -1.15
N ALA A 116 -3.97 12.41 -0.21
CA ALA A 116 -5.40 12.49 -0.46
C ALA A 116 -5.79 13.86 -1.06
N HIS A 117 -5.18 14.95 -0.59
CA HIS A 117 -5.38 16.30 -1.14
C HIS A 117 -4.98 16.37 -2.62
N TYR A 118 -3.79 15.85 -2.99
CA TYR A 118 -3.32 15.90 -4.37
C TYR A 118 -3.93 14.83 -5.29
N GLN A 119 -4.61 13.83 -4.76
CA GLN A 119 -5.41 12.90 -5.54
C GLN A 119 -6.74 13.52 -6.04
N ASP A 120 -7.16 14.66 -5.50
CA ASP A 120 -8.27 15.42 -6.05
C ASP A 120 -7.88 16.01 -7.40
N LYS A 121 -8.62 15.64 -8.45
CA LYS A 121 -8.32 16.05 -9.83
C LYS A 121 -8.37 17.56 -10.01
N ASN A 122 -9.26 18.26 -9.30
CA ASN A 122 -9.37 19.71 -9.39
C ASN A 122 -8.12 20.37 -8.82
N VAL A 123 -7.66 19.91 -7.64
CA VAL A 123 -6.43 20.39 -7.01
C VAL A 123 -5.23 20.12 -7.91
N LEU A 124 -5.14 18.91 -8.48
CA LEU A 124 -4.05 18.54 -9.39
C LEU A 124 -4.04 19.42 -10.65
N TYR A 125 -5.19 19.68 -11.25
CA TYR A 125 -5.30 20.53 -12.44
C TYR A 125 -4.96 21.99 -12.14
N GLU A 126 -5.38 22.53 -10.99
CA GLU A 126 -5.00 23.86 -10.57
C GLU A 126 -3.48 24.00 -10.36
N LEU A 127 -2.88 23.00 -9.71
CA LEU A 127 -1.44 22.97 -9.49
C LEU A 127 -0.69 22.89 -10.82
N ALA A 128 -1.13 22.03 -11.73
CA ALA A 128 -0.53 21.90 -13.06
C ALA A 128 -0.60 23.22 -13.84
N ARG A 129 -1.74 23.94 -13.81
CA ARG A 129 -1.87 25.26 -14.43
C ARG A 129 -0.92 26.30 -13.82
N LYS A 130 -0.80 26.30 -12.48
CA LYS A 130 0.16 27.19 -11.78
C LYS A 130 1.61 26.91 -12.16
N CYS A 131 1.94 25.67 -12.49
CA CYS A 131 3.25 25.26 -13.00
C CYS A 131 3.42 25.46 -14.51
N GLY A 132 2.46 26.07 -15.21
CA GLY A 132 2.54 26.32 -16.65
C GLY A 132 2.30 25.08 -17.52
N LEU A 133 1.74 23.99 -16.97
CA LEU A 133 1.44 22.79 -17.72
C LEU A 133 0.07 22.90 -18.41
N ASN A 134 -0.01 22.38 -19.64
CA ASN A 134 -1.28 22.25 -20.34
C ASN A 134 -2.08 21.10 -19.73
N VAL A 135 -3.29 21.40 -19.29
CA VAL A 135 -4.24 20.41 -18.78
C VAL A 135 -5.48 20.37 -19.64
N ALA A 136 -6.09 19.20 -19.77
CA ALA A 136 -7.35 19.05 -20.48
C ALA A 136 -8.41 19.99 -19.89
N LYS A 137 -9.24 20.59 -20.76
CA LYS A 137 -10.43 21.31 -20.31
C LYS A 137 -11.43 20.28 -19.78
N SER A 138 -11.76 20.38 -18.52
CA SER A 138 -12.84 19.62 -17.88
C SER A 138 -14.18 20.25 -18.19
#